data_3eccc731e479f494d3c26fdd5e7e8bcb
#
_entry.id   3eccc731e479f494d3c26fdd5e7e8bcb
#
_cell.length_a   1.000
_cell.length_b   1.000
_cell.length_c   1.000
_cell.angle_alpha   90.00
_cell.angle_beta   90.00
_cell.angle_gamma   90.00
#
_symmetry.space_group_name_H-M   'P 1'
#
loop_
_entity.id
_entity.type
_entity.pdbx_description
1 polymer ?
#
loop_
_entity_poly.entity_id
_entity_poly.type
_entity_poly.pdbx_seq_one_letter_code
_entity_poly.pdbx_strand_id
1 'polypeptide(L)'
;MVLAIVAVILVLAFPTIKDGLAKREMNRTMIKARELYLAGFRMATEGTAKSDASRTWPGDYLDGVTTLADYCSKLVQGDYLKGDDFERILNAPGAVCQVTSAGSPPTVTLTGTSALKVYKVKGADPSETIFSVSSNYVYGTALKPTDVPFGDKGFVVVRKRGDAGVYRKHQATVAGWGNDKAEFHRKIGKLAGAPDAVEGDGAAALTGPQ
;
A
#
# COMPACT_ATOMS: atom_id res chain seq x y z
N MET A 1 -33.39 5.25 35.56
CA MET A 1 -32.88 3.89 35.37
C MET A 1 -32.60 3.54 33.90
N VAL A 2 -33.55 3.75 32.96
CA VAL A 2 -33.38 3.42 31.53
C VAL A 2 -32.17 4.15 30.89
N LEU A 3 -31.97 5.44 31.15
CA LEU A 3 -30.85 6.22 30.61
C LEU A 3 -29.48 5.67 31.03
N ALA A 4 -29.33 5.16 32.25
CA ALA A 4 -28.10 4.57 32.74
C ALA A 4 -27.77 3.27 31.99
N ILE A 5 -28.78 2.46 31.72
CA ILE A 5 -28.60 1.19 30.96
C ILE A 5 -28.20 1.49 29.53
N VAL A 6 -28.83 2.49 28.87
CA VAL A 6 -28.49 2.91 27.50
C VAL A 6 -27.05 3.44 27.44
N ALA A 7 -26.64 4.25 28.42
CA ALA A 7 -25.26 4.74 28.48
C ALA A 7 -24.21 3.62 28.60
N VAL A 8 -24.49 2.62 29.43
CA VAL A 8 -23.60 1.44 29.60
C VAL A 8 -23.51 0.63 28.30
N ILE A 9 -24.64 0.41 27.61
CA ILE A 9 -24.66 -0.31 26.33
C ILE A 9 -23.85 0.46 25.27
N LEU A 10 -24.00 1.78 25.19
CA LEU A 10 -23.24 2.59 24.25
C LEU A 10 -21.72 2.54 24.52
N VAL A 11 -21.29 2.60 25.77
CA VAL A 11 -19.87 2.50 26.14
C VAL A 11 -19.28 1.14 25.76
N LEU A 12 -20.02 0.05 25.95
CA LEU A 12 -19.59 -1.31 25.61
C LEU A 12 -19.62 -1.59 24.11
N ALA A 13 -20.58 -1.00 23.36
CA ALA A 13 -20.70 -1.19 21.91
C ALA A 13 -19.71 -0.35 21.10
N PHE A 14 -19.27 0.80 21.63
CA PHE A 14 -18.46 1.77 20.90
C PHE A 14 -17.11 1.23 20.38
N PRO A 15 -16.30 0.47 21.14
CA PRO A 15 -15.06 -0.12 20.64
C PRO A 15 -15.29 -1.13 19.52
N THR A 16 -16.33 -1.96 19.66
CA THR A 16 -16.68 -2.98 18.65
C THR A 16 -17.09 -2.36 17.30
N ILE A 17 -17.83 -1.25 17.35
CA ILE A 17 -18.24 -0.50 16.16
C ILE A 17 -17.01 0.10 15.47
N LYS A 18 -16.09 0.72 16.22
CA LYS A 18 -14.86 1.30 15.66
C LYS A 18 -13.98 0.25 14.98
N ASP A 19 -13.82 -0.91 15.57
CA ASP A 19 -13.02 -2.00 14.99
C ASP A 19 -13.68 -2.57 13.73
N GLY A 20 -15.01 -2.66 13.70
CA GLY A 20 -15.78 -3.05 12.52
C GLY A 20 -15.62 -2.06 11.36
N LEU A 21 -15.67 -0.76 11.65
CA LEU A 21 -15.44 0.30 10.66
C LEU A 21 -14.01 0.29 10.11
N ALA A 22 -13.01 0.16 10.99
CA ALA A 22 -11.61 0.07 10.56
C ALA A 22 -11.38 -1.13 9.63
N LYS A 23 -11.94 -2.30 9.94
CA LYS A 23 -11.85 -3.50 9.09
C LYS A 23 -12.48 -3.28 7.72
N ARG A 24 -13.65 -2.62 7.66
CA ARG A 24 -14.33 -2.27 6.40
C ARG A 24 -13.46 -1.35 5.54
N GLU A 25 -12.87 -0.33 6.14
CA GLU A 25 -12.00 0.62 5.42
C GLU A 25 -10.69 -0.03 4.97
N MET A 26 -10.08 -0.92 5.76
CA MET A 26 -8.93 -1.72 5.33
C MET A 26 -9.28 -2.60 4.11
N ASN A 27 -10.46 -3.25 4.10
CA ASN A 27 -10.90 -4.03 2.95
C ASN A 27 -11.08 -3.16 1.69
N ARG A 28 -11.65 -1.96 1.82
CA ARG A 28 -11.77 -1.00 0.70
C ARG A 28 -10.40 -0.59 0.20
N THR A 29 -9.47 -0.27 1.10
CA THR A 29 -8.11 0.11 0.73
C THR A 29 -7.36 -1.05 0.08
N MET A 30 -7.60 -2.29 0.51
CA MET A 30 -7.07 -3.48 -0.14
C MET A 30 -7.53 -3.59 -1.61
N ILE A 31 -8.81 -3.32 -1.89
CA ILE A 31 -9.35 -3.33 -3.26
C ILE A 31 -8.68 -2.25 -4.10
N LYS A 32 -8.54 -1.03 -3.57
CA LYS A 32 -7.84 0.09 -4.23
C LYS A 32 -6.36 -0.23 -4.51
N ALA A 33 -5.68 -0.83 -3.54
CA ALA A 33 -4.29 -1.25 -3.70
C ALA A 33 -4.12 -2.33 -4.78
N ARG A 34 -5.08 -3.26 -4.88
CA ARG A 34 -5.10 -4.25 -5.98
C ARG A 34 -5.37 -3.61 -7.34
N GLU A 35 -6.19 -2.58 -7.41
CA GLU A 35 -6.42 -1.84 -8.65
C GLU A 35 -5.14 -1.17 -9.14
N LEU A 36 -4.40 -0.50 -8.25
CA LEU A 36 -3.08 0.05 -8.56
C LEU A 36 -2.09 -1.04 -9.01
N TYR A 37 -2.07 -2.18 -8.32
CA TYR A 37 -1.28 -3.34 -8.69
C TYR A 37 -1.62 -3.83 -10.11
N LEU A 38 -2.90 -3.99 -10.42
CA LEU A 38 -3.34 -4.49 -11.73
C LEU A 38 -2.94 -3.55 -12.88
N ALA A 39 -3.01 -2.25 -12.66
CA ALA A 39 -2.54 -1.26 -13.62
C ALA A 39 -1.02 -1.40 -13.86
N GLY A 40 -0.23 -1.49 -12.79
CA GLY A 40 1.22 -1.70 -12.88
C GLY A 40 1.60 -3.05 -13.51
N PHE A 41 0.88 -4.11 -13.18
CA PHE A 41 1.09 -5.43 -13.76
C PHE A 41 0.80 -5.44 -15.27
N ARG A 42 -0.30 -4.80 -15.71
CA ARG A 42 -0.62 -4.66 -17.15
C ARG A 42 0.48 -3.90 -17.88
N MET A 43 0.92 -2.78 -17.30
CA MET A 43 2.01 -1.98 -17.85
C MET A 43 3.30 -2.81 -18.03
N ALA A 44 3.74 -3.50 -16.98
CA ALA A 44 4.95 -4.30 -17.01
C ALA A 44 4.84 -5.50 -17.99
N THR A 45 3.68 -6.14 -18.05
CA THR A 45 3.42 -7.25 -18.98
C THR A 45 3.44 -6.78 -20.42
N GLU A 46 2.80 -5.65 -20.72
CA GLU A 46 2.80 -5.06 -22.06
C GLU A 46 4.20 -4.61 -22.47
N GLY A 47 4.98 -3.99 -21.55
CA GLY A 47 6.35 -3.62 -21.80
C GLY A 47 7.24 -4.81 -22.12
N THR A 48 7.08 -5.91 -21.37
CA THR A 48 7.79 -7.16 -21.66
C THR A 48 7.41 -7.73 -23.04
N ALA A 49 6.13 -7.76 -23.36
CA ALA A 49 5.64 -8.28 -24.65
C ALA A 49 6.11 -7.45 -25.85
N LYS A 50 6.27 -6.15 -25.68
CA LYS A 50 6.71 -5.21 -26.73
C LYS A 50 8.20 -4.86 -26.69
N SER A 51 8.96 -5.41 -25.74
CA SER A 51 10.36 -5.03 -25.46
C SER A 51 10.51 -3.53 -25.20
N ASP A 52 9.54 -2.92 -24.52
CA ASP A 52 9.47 -1.49 -24.22
C ASP A 52 9.91 -1.23 -22.78
N ALA A 53 11.15 -0.78 -22.61
CA ALA A 53 11.74 -0.48 -21.29
C ALA A 53 11.08 0.71 -20.57
N SER A 54 10.24 1.51 -21.26
CA SER A 54 9.47 2.60 -20.66
C SER A 54 8.23 2.09 -19.89
N ARG A 55 7.88 0.80 -20.02
CA ARG A 55 6.72 0.14 -19.43
C ARG A 55 7.16 -1.05 -18.61
N THR A 56 7.52 -0.83 -17.35
CA THR A 56 8.14 -1.85 -16.53
C THR A 56 7.68 -1.78 -15.07
N TRP A 57 8.17 -2.68 -14.23
CA TRP A 57 7.94 -2.61 -12.79
C TRP A 57 8.62 -1.39 -12.18
N PRO A 58 8.14 -0.87 -11.01
CA PRO A 58 8.67 0.35 -10.39
C PRO A 58 10.19 0.33 -10.14
N GLY A 59 10.77 -0.84 -9.90
CA GLY A 59 12.19 -1.00 -9.61
C GLY A 59 13.08 -1.24 -10.84
N ASP A 60 12.51 -1.40 -12.02
CA ASP A 60 13.26 -1.69 -13.26
C ASP A 60 13.45 -0.44 -14.14
N TYR A 61 12.89 0.72 -13.76
CA TYR A 61 13.09 1.95 -14.50
C TYR A 61 14.55 2.42 -14.42
N LEU A 62 15.20 2.53 -15.57
CA LEU A 62 16.58 3.01 -15.68
C LEU A 62 16.70 4.49 -15.33
N ASP A 63 15.69 5.29 -15.66
CA ASP A 63 15.63 6.74 -15.46
C ASP A 63 15.16 7.14 -14.04
N GLY A 64 15.16 6.16 -13.10
CA GLY A 64 14.98 6.43 -11.70
C GLY A 64 13.58 6.92 -11.31
N VAL A 65 12.56 6.09 -11.47
CA VAL A 65 11.28 6.29 -10.75
C VAL A 65 11.58 6.20 -9.25
N THR A 66 11.67 7.35 -8.60
CA THR A 66 12.05 7.44 -7.18
C THR A 66 10.88 7.78 -6.28
N THR A 67 9.86 8.45 -6.84
CA THR A 67 8.67 8.89 -6.09
C THR A 67 7.41 8.14 -6.55
N LEU A 68 6.41 8.11 -5.68
CA LEU A 68 5.08 7.60 -6.02
C LEU A 68 4.45 8.42 -7.16
N ALA A 69 4.68 9.74 -7.19
CA ALA A 69 4.19 10.63 -8.24
C ALA A 69 4.78 10.28 -9.62
N ASP A 70 6.08 9.97 -9.70
CA ASP A 70 6.71 9.53 -10.94
C ASP A 70 6.06 8.25 -11.45
N TYR A 71 5.84 7.28 -10.56
CA TYR A 71 5.19 6.02 -10.93
C TYR A 71 3.74 6.21 -11.41
N CYS A 72 2.96 7.06 -10.71
CA CYS A 72 1.62 7.43 -11.15
C CYS A 72 1.64 8.11 -12.52
N SER A 73 2.63 8.97 -12.80
CA SER A 73 2.81 9.61 -14.11
C SER A 73 3.04 8.58 -15.22
N LYS A 74 3.86 7.55 -14.98
CA LYS A 74 4.05 6.45 -15.95
C LYS A 74 2.76 5.70 -16.25
N LEU A 75 1.93 5.45 -15.23
CA LEU A 75 0.64 4.77 -15.40
C LEU A 75 -0.37 5.61 -16.20
N VAL A 76 -0.39 6.95 -16.00
CA VAL A 76 -1.25 7.86 -16.78
C VAL A 76 -0.76 7.98 -18.21
N GLN A 77 0.55 8.14 -18.43
CA GLN A 77 1.15 8.23 -19.76
C GLN A 77 0.90 6.99 -20.62
N GLY A 78 0.80 5.83 -19.98
CA GLY A 78 0.49 4.56 -20.63
C GLY A 78 -1.01 4.24 -20.75
N ASP A 79 -1.90 5.12 -20.28
CA ASP A 79 -3.36 4.95 -20.24
C ASP A 79 -3.83 3.72 -19.42
N TYR A 80 -3.06 3.34 -18.39
CA TYR A 80 -3.43 2.23 -17.49
C TYR A 80 -4.35 2.69 -16.35
N LEU A 81 -4.24 3.97 -15.93
CA LEU A 81 -5.12 4.65 -14.97
C LEU A 81 -5.26 6.12 -15.39
N LYS A 82 -6.39 6.73 -15.03
CA LYS A 82 -6.60 8.18 -15.21
C LYS A 82 -6.11 8.93 -13.97
N GLY A 83 -5.81 10.22 -14.12
CA GLY A 83 -5.41 11.07 -13.02
C GLY A 83 -6.39 11.03 -11.83
N ASP A 84 -7.70 11.13 -12.12
CA ASP A 84 -8.77 11.12 -11.12
C ASP A 84 -8.89 9.80 -10.35
N ASP A 85 -8.49 8.67 -10.96
CA ASP A 85 -8.51 7.37 -10.28
C ASP A 85 -7.53 7.35 -9.10
N PHE A 86 -6.40 8.07 -9.20
CA PHE A 86 -5.41 8.11 -8.11
C PHE A 86 -5.93 8.81 -6.87
N GLU A 87 -6.74 9.88 -7.01
CA GLU A 87 -7.34 10.52 -5.84
C GLU A 87 -8.20 9.52 -5.05
N ARG A 88 -9.00 8.72 -5.74
CA ARG A 88 -9.79 7.65 -5.12
C ARG A 88 -8.91 6.54 -4.52
N ILE A 89 -7.85 6.13 -5.22
CA ILE A 89 -6.97 5.01 -4.81
C ILE A 89 -6.11 5.40 -3.61
N LEU A 90 -5.53 6.60 -3.62
CA LEU A 90 -4.56 7.04 -2.62
C LEU A 90 -5.19 7.65 -1.36
N ASN A 91 -6.52 7.78 -1.30
CA ASN A 91 -7.25 8.33 -0.16
C ASN A 91 -7.88 7.23 0.71
N ALA A 92 -7.75 7.40 2.03
CA ALA A 92 -8.42 6.59 3.04
C ALA A 92 -8.68 7.45 4.30
N PRO A 93 -9.47 6.99 5.27
CA PRO A 93 -9.74 7.76 6.49
C PRO A 93 -8.44 8.19 7.20
N GLY A 94 -8.27 9.50 7.37
CA GLY A 94 -7.09 10.11 7.97
C GLY A 94 -5.90 10.32 7.03
N ALA A 95 -5.91 9.75 5.82
CA ALA A 95 -4.91 9.97 4.78
C ALA A 95 -5.57 10.61 3.56
N VAL A 96 -5.28 11.89 3.33
CA VAL A 96 -5.81 12.69 2.23
C VAL A 96 -4.67 13.09 1.30
N CYS A 97 -4.74 12.59 0.08
CA CYS A 97 -3.80 12.88 -0.99
C CYS A 97 -4.55 13.61 -2.11
N GLN A 98 -4.13 14.83 -2.40
CA GLN A 98 -4.61 15.59 -3.56
C GLN A 98 -3.78 15.18 -4.77
N VAL A 99 -4.46 14.99 -5.89
CA VAL A 99 -3.85 14.54 -7.14
C VAL A 99 -4.14 15.55 -8.23
N THR A 100 -3.12 16.04 -8.89
CA THR A 100 -3.26 16.87 -10.09
C THR A 100 -2.50 16.20 -11.24
N SER A 101 -3.14 16.19 -12.42
CA SER A 101 -2.51 15.66 -13.64
C SER A 101 -2.55 16.73 -14.70
N ALA A 102 -1.39 17.12 -15.23
CA ALA A 102 -1.27 18.20 -16.22
C ALA A 102 -0.11 17.94 -17.18
N GLY A 103 -0.15 18.66 -18.32
CA GLY A 103 0.92 18.60 -19.33
C GLY A 103 0.69 17.59 -20.45
N SER A 104 1.62 17.60 -21.40
CA SER A 104 1.67 16.65 -22.51
C SER A 104 3.15 16.31 -22.81
N PRO A 105 3.64 15.13 -22.41
CA PRO A 105 2.92 14.01 -21.74
C PRO A 105 2.42 14.40 -20.32
N PRO A 106 1.33 13.74 -19.85
CA PRO A 106 0.76 14.06 -18.55
C PRO A 106 1.73 13.71 -17.41
N THR A 107 1.85 14.63 -16.44
CA THR A 107 2.62 14.45 -15.20
C THR A 107 1.68 14.53 -14.01
N VAL A 108 1.82 13.60 -13.08
CA VAL A 108 1.04 13.55 -11.84
C VAL A 108 1.82 14.21 -10.71
N THR A 109 1.17 15.12 -10.01
CA THR A 109 1.68 15.71 -8.78
C THR A 109 0.81 15.25 -7.61
N LEU A 110 1.44 14.83 -6.53
CA LEU A 110 0.78 14.36 -5.31
C LEU A 110 1.15 15.29 -4.15
N THR A 111 0.15 15.74 -3.38
CA THR A 111 0.36 16.54 -2.16
C THR A 111 -0.47 15.99 -1.01
N GLY A 112 0.03 16.16 0.23
CA GLY A 112 -0.63 15.64 1.43
C GLY A 112 -0.15 14.24 1.83
N THR A 113 -1.05 13.36 2.28
CA THR A 113 -0.69 12.03 2.80
C THR A 113 -1.38 10.93 1.99
N SER A 114 -0.59 10.10 1.32
CA SER A 114 -1.09 8.93 0.61
C SER A 114 -1.48 7.81 1.59
N ALA A 115 -2.59 7.13 1.31
CA ALA A 115 -3.00 5.94 2.07
C ALA A 115 -2.17 4.69 1.75
N LEU A 116 -1.40 4.71 0.65
CA LEU A 116 -0.62 3.58 0.18
C LEU A 116 0.84 3.98 -0.06
N LYS A 117 1.76 3.07 0.25
CA LYS A 117 3.16 3.07 -0.19
C LYS A 117 3.34 2.01 -1.27
N VAL A 118 4.15 2.30 -2.28
CA VAL A 118 4.55 1.37 -3.33
C VAL A 118 6.04 1.09 -3.20
N TYR A 119 6.43 -0.17 -3.36
CA TYR A 119 7.82 -0.60 -3.31
C TYR A 119 8.42 -0.73 -4.71
N LYS A 120 9.73 -0.57 -4.81
CA LYS A 120 10.53 -0.67 -6.04
C LYS A 120 10.71 -2.13 -6.48
N VAL A 121 9.59 -2.80 -6.71
CA VAL A 121 9.57 -4.19 -7.18
C VAL A 121 10.14 -4.27 -8.60
N LYS A 122 10.95 -5.30 -8.84
CA LYS A 122 11.54 -5.63 -10.15
C LYS A 122 10.86 -6.85 -10.79
N GLY A 123 10.96 -6.97 -12.10
CA GLY A 123 10.51 -8.16 -12.82
C GLY A 123 11.16 -9.45 -12.34
N ALA A 124 12.44 -9.39 -11.96
CA ALA A 124 13.21 -10.53 -11.44
C ALA A 124 12.91 -10.90 -9.98
N ASP A 125 12.24 -10.02 -9.22
CA ASP A 125 11.94 -10.29 -7.81
C ASP A 125 10.99 -11.49 -7.65
N PRO A 126 11.08 -12.23 -6.52
CA PRO A 126 10.17 -13.33 -6.21
C PRO A 126 8.70 -12.90 -6.17
N SER A 127 7.79 -13.84 -6.40
CA SER A 127 6.34 -13.60 -6.43
C SER A 127 5.75 -13.10 -5.10
N GLU A 128 6.39 -13.44 -3.98
CA GLU A 128 6.06 -12.99 -2.63
C GLU A 128 6.58 -11.60 -2.28
N THR A 129 7.33 -10.93 -3.17
CA THR A 129 7.80 -9.56 -2.95
C THR A 129 6.61 -8.61 -2.79
N ILE A 130 6.68 -7.74 -1.80
CA ILE A 130 5.63 -6.75 -1.52
C ILE A 130 5.65 -5.68 -2.60
N PHE A 131 4.50 -5.48 -3.27
CA PHE A 131 4.29 -4.40 -4.22
C PHE A 131 3.83 -3.11 -3.53
N SER A 132 2.83 -3.22 -2.66
CA SER A 132 2.32 -2.05 -1.93
C SER A 132 1.79 -2.43 -0.55
N VAL A 133 1.81 -1.45 0.35
CA VAL A 133 1.24 -1.55 1.71
C VAL A 133 0.48 -0.27 2.06
N SER A 134 -0.39 -0.33 3.08
CA SER A 134 -0.96 0.87 3.67
C SER A 134 0.11 1.70 4.39
N SER A 135 0.01 3.04 4.30
CA SER A 135 1.09 3.95 4.73
C SER A 135 1.39 3.92 6.23
N ASN A 136 0.43 3.49 7.05
CA ASN A 136 0.64 3.29 8.49
C ASN A 136 1.57 2.11 8.84
N TYR A 137 1.96 1.30 7.87
CA TYR A 137 2.82 0.15 8.11
C TYR A 137 4.24 0.41 7.60
N VAL A 138 5.21 0.28 8.49
CA VAL A 138 6.63 0.14 8.17
C VAL A 138 7.00 -1.33 8.35
N TYR A 139 7.62 -1.93 7.34
CA TYR A 139 7.86 -3.36 7.28
C TYR A 139 8.50 -3.91 8.56
N GLY A 140 7.91 -4.94 9.13
CA GLY A 140 8.41 -5.64 10.32
C GLY A 140 8.34 -4.84 11.63
N THR A 141 7.80 -3.62 11.63
CA THR A 141 7.70 -2.79 12.83
C THR A 141 6.29 -2.80 13.41
N ALA A 142 6.20 -2.51 14.71
CA ALA A 142 4.91 -2.39 15.38
C ALA A 142 4.14 -1.17 14.86
N LEU A 143 2.82 -1.34 14.64
CA LEU A 143 1.94 -0.24 14.26
C LEU A 143 1.78 0.77 15.39
N LYS A 144 1.71 2.05 15.04
CA LYS A 144 1.48 3.16 15.98
C LYS A 144 0.06 3.70 15.85
N PRO A 145 -0.60 4.06 16.98
CA PRO A 145 -1.97 4.60 16.94
C PRO A 145 -2.11 5.90 16.15
N THR A 146 -1.03 6.68 16.03
CA THR A 146 -0.98 7.97 15.34
C THR A 146 -0.82 7.87 13.84
N ASP A 147 -0.39 6.71 13.32
CA ASP A 147 -0.06 6.57 11.91
C ASP A 147 -1.32 6.36 11.07
N VAL A 148 -1.45 7.12 10.00
CA VAL A 148 -2.61 7.01 9.10
C VAL A 148 -2.30 6.05 7.95
N PRO A 149 -3.34 5.36 7.43
CA PRO A 149 -4.78 5.59 7.61
C PRO A 149 -5.44 4.84 8.77
N PHE A 150 -4.84 3.80 9.35
CA PHE A 150 -5.56 2.88 10.26
C PHE A 150 -5.01 2.86 11.69
N GLY A 151 -4.00 3.67 11.99
CA GLY A 151 -3.33 3.63 13.29
C GLY A 151 -2.76 2.24 13.56
N ASP A 152 -3.06 1.72 14.75
CA ASP A 152 -2.62 0.39 15.20
C ASP A 152 -3.68 -0.72 15.00
N LYS A 153 -4.78 -0.46 14.25
CA LYS A 153 -5.86 -1.43 14.07
C LYS A 153 -5.48 -2.57 13.12
N GLY A 154 -4.61 -2.29 12.16
CA GLY A 154 -4.15 -3.24 11.16
C GLY A 154 -3.54 -2.55 9.96
N PHE A 155 -3.21 -3.33 8.95
CA PHE A 155 -2.59 -2.85 7.72
C PHE A 155 -2.96 -3.73 6.53
N VAL A 156 -2.69 -3.20 5.35
CA VAL A 156 -2.95 -3.87 4.06
C VAL A 156 -1.62 -4.17 3.39
N VAL A 157 -1.52 -5.32 2.75
CA VAL A 157 -0.37 -5.71 1.92
C VAL A 157 -0.87 -6.26 0.59
N VAL A 158 -0.24 -5.86 -0.51
CA VAL A 158 -0.39 -6.46 -1.85
C VAL A 158 0.96 -6.95 -2.30
N ARG A 159 1.05 -8.20 -2.76
CA ARG A 159 2.28 -8.82 -3.25
C ARG A 159 2.35 -8.82 -4.77
N LYS A 160 3.54 -9.01 -5.30
CA LYS A 160 3.82 -9.05 -6.75
C LYS A 160 3.00 -10.08 -7.51
N ARG A 161 2.61 -11.20 -6.90
CA ARG A 161 1.71 -12.18 -7.52
C ARG A 161 0.23 -11.75 -7.56
N GLY A 162 -0.13 -10.57 -7.04
CA GLY A 162 -1.48 -10.00 -7.07
C GLY A 162 -2.37 -10.41 -5.91
N ASP A 163 -1.90 -11.24 -5.00
CA ASP A 163 -2.66 -11.53 -3.79
C ASP A 163 -2.55 -10.35 -2.80
N ALA A 164 -3.62 -10.10 -2.10
CA ALA A 164 -3.73 -9.03 -1.14
C ALA A 164 -4.33 -9.54 0.17
N GLY A 165 -3.89 -8.96 1.28
CA GLY A 165 -4.37 -9.32 2.61
C GLY A 165 -4.53 -8.11 3.53
N VAL A 166 -5.47 -8.25 4.46
CA VAL A 166 -5.63 -7.35 5.61
C VAL A 166 -5.10 -8.08 6.83
N TYR A 167 -4.18 -7.43 7.53
CA TYR A 167 -3.48 -8.00 8.69
C TYR A 167 -3.76 -7.19 9.94
N ARG A 168 -3.74 -7.87 11.10
CA ARG A 168 -3.97 -7.26 12.41
C ARG A 168 -2.67 -6.71 13.01
N LYS A 169 -2.78 -5.85 14.03
CA LYS A 169 -1.67 -5.23 14.75
C LYS A 169 -0.53 -6.22 15.09
N HIS A 170 -0.86 -7.35 15.73
CA HIS A 170 0.15 -8.32 16.18
C HIS A 170 0.90 -9.00 15.02
N GLN A 171 0.34 -9.00 13.82
CA GLN A 171 0.93 -9.61 12.63
C GLN A 171 1.95 -8.70 11.92
N ALA A 172 2.13 -7.47 12.40
CA ALA A 172 3.02 -6.50 11.79
C ALA A 172 4.51 -6.84 11.95
N THR A 173 4.87 -7.62 12.97
CA THR A 173 6.26 -7.97 13.31
C THR A 173 6.50 -9.48 13.25
N VAL A 174 7.75 -9.90 13.15
CA VAL A 174 8.15 -11.31 13.19
C VAL A 174 7.68 -11.99 14.48
N ALA A 175 7.69 -11.25 15.61
CA ALA A 175 7.21 -11.76 16.90
C ALA A 175 5.73 -12.20 16.86
N GLY A 176 4.90 -11.53 16.06
CA GLY A 176 3.49 -11.91 15.86
C GLY A 176 3.29 -13.24 15.12
N TRP A 177 4.36 -13.82 14.61
CA TRP A 177 4.41 -15.12 13.93
C TRP A 177 5.30 -16.12 14.70
N GLY A 178 5.40 -15.97 16.02
CA GLY A 178 6.20 -16.86 16.86
C GLY A 178 7.72 -16.74 16.67
N ASN A 179 8.20 -15.59 16.20
CA ASN A 179 9.58 -15.35 15.78
C ASN A 179 10.04 -16.21 14.60
N ASP A 180 9.10 -16.80 13.86
CA ASP A 180 9.39 -17.53 12.63
C ASP A 180 9.47 -16.54 11.45
N LYS A 181 10.70 -16.23 11.04
CA LYS A 181 11.00 -15.36 9.90
C LYS A 181 10.44 -15.92 8.58
N ALA A 182 10.51 -17.23 8.38
CA ALA A 182 10.03 -17.86 7.14
C ALA A 182 8.52 -17.75 7.03
N GLU A 183 7.79 -17.97 8.12
CA GLU A 183 6.34 -17.79 8.17
C GLU A 183 5.95 -16.32 7.98
N PHE A 184 6.66 -15.38 8.62
CA PHE A 184 6.45 -13.95 8.42
C PHE A 184 6.60 -13.57 6.94
N HIS A 185 7.70 -13.98 6.27
CA HIS A 185 7.92 -13.73 4.85
C HIS A 185 6.86 -14.39 3.96
N ARG A 186 6.45 -15.60 4.30
CA ARG A 186 5.40 -16.32 3.57
C ARG A 186 4.05 -15.62 3.65
N LYS A 187 3.71 -15.03 4.80
CA LYS A 187 2.42 -14.38 5.06
C LYS A 187 2.38 -12.91 4.69
N ILE A 188 3.39 -12.15 5.08
CA ILE A 188 3.44 -10.71 4.81
C ILE A 188 4.08 -10.46 3.44
N GLY A 189 5.17 -11.12 3.14
CA GLY A 189 5.97 -10.94 1.93
C GLY A 189 7.41 -10.54 2.25
N LYS A 190 8.20 -10.33 1.20
CA LYS A 190 9.60 -9.89 1.28
C LYS A 190 9.76 -8.50 0.71
N LEU A 191 10.75 -7.73 1.19
CA LEU A 191 11.07 -6.43 0.62
C LEU A 191 11.78 -6.55 -0.73
N ALA A 192 11.45 -5.66 -1.65
CA ALA A 192 12.17 -5.47 -2.90
C ALA A 192 13.64 -5.09 -2.62
N GLY A 193 14.59 -5.78 -3.25
CA GLY A 193 16.01 -5.53 -3.08
C GLY A 193 16.62 -5.92 -1.72
N ALA A 194 15.80 -6.36 -0.75
CA ALA A 194 16.23 -6.79 0.58
C ALA A 194 15.41 -8.00 1.07
N PRO A 195 15.47 -9.16 0.38
CA PRO A 195 14.58 -10.30 0.65
C PRO A 195 14.78 -10.93 2.03
N ASP A 196 15.91 -10.66 2.66
CA ASP A 196 16.25 -11.16 3.99
C ASP A 196 15.99 -10.17 5.11
N ALA A 197 15.58 -8.94 4.80
CA ALA A 197 15.21 -7.96 5.80
C ALA A 197 14.00 -8.44 6.62
N VAL A 198 13.97 -8.04 7.87
CA VAL A 198 12.85 -8.32 8.79
C VAL A 198 12.26 -7.05 9.38
N GLU A 199 12.89 -5.90 9.16
CA GLU A 199 12.46 -4.62 9.72
C GLU A 199 12.92 -3.44 8.85
N GLY A 200 12.05 -2.45 8.74
CA GLY A 200 12.30 -1.19 8.05
C GLY A 200 12.05 -1.24 6.54
N ASP A 201 11.47 -0.18 5.98
CA ASP A 201 11.24 -0.08 4.53
C ASP A 201 12.55 0.17 3.76
N GLY A 202 13.54 0.77 4.41
CA GLY A 202 14.82 1.14 3.78
C GLY A 202 14.63 1.99 2.51
N ALA A 203 15.46 1.75 1.51
CA ALA A 203 15.35 2.36 0.18
C ALA A 203 14.36 1.65 -0.76
N ALA A 204 13.66 0.60 -0.27
CA ALA A 204 12.79 -0.22 -1.08
C ALA A 204 11.48 0.49 -1.46
N ALA A 205 10.97 1.41 -0.64
CA ALA A 205 9.76 2.17 -0.92
C ALA A 205 10.04 3.36 -1.86
N LEU A 206 9.06 3.66 -2.73
CA LEU A 206 9.02 4.95 -3.43
C LEU A 206 8.74 6.06 -2.41
N THR A 207 9.37 7.21 -2.60
CA THR A 207 9.11 8.38 -1.75
C THR A 207 7.65 8.83 -1.94
N GLY A 208 6.92 8.98 -0.85
CA GLY A 208 5.54 9.44 -0.84
C GLY A 208 5.41 10.93 -1.18
N PRO A 209 4.17 11.46 -1.25
CA PRO A 209 3.94 12.89 -1.40
C PRO A 209 4.50 13.66 -0.20
N GLN A 210 4.95 14.89 -0.44
CA GLN A 210 5.42 15.84 0.56
C GLN A 210 4.36 16.91 0.85
#